data_43b936c9c4548d6ebfbec8854f3b6c09
#
_entry.id   43b936c9c4548d6ebfbec8854f3b6c09
#
_cell.length_a   1.000
_cell.length_b   1.000
_cell.length_c   1.000
_cell.angle_alpha   90.00
_cell.angle_beta   90.00
_cell.angle_gamma   90.00
#
_symmetry.space_group_name_H-M   'P 1'
#
loop_
_entity.id
_entity.type
_entity.pdbx_description
1 polymer ?
#
loop_
_entity_poly.entity_id
_entity_poly.type
_entity_poly.pdbx_seq_one_letter_code
_entity_poly.pdbx_strand_id
1 'polypeptide(L)'
;MRRGLVAVTAALVAAVGCGTEDDEDLIIDYWPAVTPYSGPLDIPTRQTDEDTPEAMLLASGAAGRALECDGEIFRGGGPDGWGRGDGGDTPEQGLRLYFDMFEPTGPRTGFRVEREEADRVLYSYDVGGRTKVAVVVAKDQEDRPGWGPETNASCDPAELPASVTGDEEIWTDRNAKRVPTTTLSSYAGAEHCGWQKAHFLEMGGGEDHRQYVRDPGGLLPDEQLTAPYDGDVRMPADARDTGYRYGDWRLWLTEDRTTAYVRTPDGVEAWPLAKEPVACM
;
A
#
# COMPACT_ATOMS: atom_id res chain seq x y z
N MET A 1 -42.39 66.69 24.99
CA MET A 1 -41.04 66.04 24.86
C MET A 1 -41.25 64.55 24.53
N ARG A 2 -41.15 64.19 23.28
CA ARG A 2 -41.30 62.78 22.81
C ARG A 2 -39.91 62.31 22.40
N ARG A 3 -39.38 61.30 23.09
CA ARG A 3 -38.14 60.66 22.77
C ARG A 3 -38.47 59.49 21.80
N GLY A 4 -37.97 59.59 20.57
CA GLY A 4 -38.03 58.48 19.61
C GLY A 4 -36.93 57.42 19.88
N LEU A 5 -37.34 56.20 19.97
CA LEU A 5 -36.42 55.03 19.97
C LEU A 5 -36.09 54.70 18.49
N VAL A 6 -34.80 54.68 18.18
CA VAL A 6 -34.27 54.14 16.92
C VAL A 6 -33.89 52.67 17.17
N ALA A 7 -34.60 51.75 16.53
CA ALA A 7 -34.27 50.35 16.54
C ALA A 7 -33.20 50.07 15.45
N VAL A 8 -32.02 49.65 15.88
CA VAL A 8 -30.95 49.15 14.98
C VAL A 8 -31.14 47.65 14.80
N THR A 9 -31.56 47.25 13.63
CA THR A 9 -31.61 45.83 13.20
C THR A 9 -30.24 45.42 12.74
N ALA A 10 -29.54 44.58 13.51
CA ALA A 10 -28.32 43.91 13.09
C ALA A 10 -28.69 42.69 12.22
N ALA A 11 -28.33 42.74 10.96
CA ALA A 11 -28.40 41.59 10.06
C ALA A 11 -27.21 40.65 10.35
N LEU A 12 -27.50 39.46 10.87
CA LEU A 12 -26.53 38.39 10.94
C LEU A 12 -26.37 37.78 9.53
N VAL A 13 -25.21 38.02 8.92
CA VAL A 13 -24.77 37.28 7.73
C VAL A 13 -24.20 35.98 8.25
N ALA A 14 -24.94 34.88 8.07
CA ALA A 14 -24.40 33.52 8.24
C ALA A 14 -23.45 33.25 7.07
N ALA A 15 -22.14 33.31 7.30
CA ALA A 15 -21.15 32.78 6.42
C ALA A 15 -21.28 31.26 6.48
N VAL A 16 -21.82 30.64 5.42
CA VAL A 16 -21.69 29.20 5.17
C VAL A 16 -20.22 28.98 4.80
N GLY A 17 -19.43 28.59 5.79
CA GLY A 17 -18.10 28.08 5.55
C GLY A 17 -18.24 26.77 4.75
N CYS A 18 -17.76 26.75 3.51
CA CYS A 18 -17.38 25.52 2.85
C CYS A 18 -16.36 24.84 3.76
N GLY A 19 -16.67 23.63 4.23
CA GLY A 19 -15.70 22.81 4.94
C GLY A 19 -14.50 22.63 4.02
N THR A 20 -13.37 23.12 4.45
CA THR A 20 -12.07 22.64 3.97
C THR A 20 -11.99 21.20 4.49
N GLU A 21 -11.92 20.22 3.58
CA GLU A 21 -11.35 18.92 3.89
C GLU A 21 -10.06 19.22 4.63
N ASP A 22 -9.84 18.55 5.76
CA ASP A 22 -8.63 18.67 6.54
C ASP A 22 -7.49 18.15 5.65
N ASP A 23 -6.82 19.06 4.92
CA ASP A 23 -5.53 18.80 4.30
C ASP A 23 -4.58 18.49 5.46
N GLU A 24 -4.33 17.21 5.73
CA GLU A 24 -3.30 16.82 6.68
C GLU A 24 -2.00 17.47 6.22
N ASP A 25 -1.43 18.33 7.06
CA ASP A 25 -0.23 19.08 6.73
C ASP A 25 0.93 18.11 6.48
N LEU A 26 1.49 18.14 5.28
CA LEU A 26 2.71 17.41 4.96
C LEU A 26 3.85 17.98 5.82
N ILE A 27 4.41 17.15 6.70
CA ILE A 27 5.53 17.51 7.56
C ILE A 27 6.78 16.79 7.04
N ILE A 28 7.75 17.57 6.60
CA ILE A 28 9.03 17.06 6.11
C ILE A 28 10.08 17.31 7.18
N ASP A 29 10.80 16.25 7.54
CA ASP A 29 11.92 16.31 8.46
C ASP A 29 13.23 16.60 7.72
N TYR A 30 14.09 17.44 8.31
CA TYR A 30 15.40 17.79 7.75
C TYR A 30 16.56 17.14 8.53
N TRP A 31 16.33 15.96 9.12
CA TRP A 31 17.38 15.21 9.81
C TRP A 31 18.23 14.44 8.78
N PRO A 32 19.58 14.45 8.93
CA PRO A 32 20.42 13.70 8.01
C PRO A 32 20.16 12.18 8.16
N ALA A 33 20.21 11.47 7.03
CA ALA A 33 20.18 10.02 7.01
C ALA A 33 21.35 9.41 7.79
N VAL A 34 21.15 8.23 8.34
CA VAL A 34 22.23 7.43 8.93
C VAL A 34 23.19 7.00 7.80
N THR A 35 22.65 6.58 6.67
CA THR A 35 23.40 6.19 5.46
C THR A 35 22.83 6.95 4.27
N PRO A 36 23.27 8.20 3.99
CA PRO A 36 22.70 9.00 2.91
C PRO A 36 22.91 8.35 1.54
N TYR A 37 21.85 8.34 0.72
CA TYR A 37 21.98 7.98 -0.69
C TYR A 37 22.92 8.97 -1.41
N SER A 38 23.95 8.44 -2.06
CA SER A 38 24.99 9.23 -2.73
C SER A 38 24.98 9.11 -4.25
N GLY A 39 24.10 8.30 -4.81
CA GLY A 39 23.96 8.14 -6.26
C GLY A 39 23.27 9.33 -6.93
N PRO A 40 23.30 9.41 -8.27
CA PRO A 40 22.55 10.44 -9.02
C PRO A 40 21.05 10.24 -8.88
N LEU A 41 20.27 11.32 -8.99
CA LEU A 41 18.81 11.26 -8.99
C LEU A 41 18.25 11.04 -10.41
N ASP A 42 18.96 11.53 -11.45
CA ASP A 42 18.61 11.32 -12.85
C ASP A 42 19.05 9.92 -13.31
N ILE A 43 18.24 8.90 -12.98
CA ILE A 43 18.46 7.53 -13.42
C ILE A 43 17.35 7.14 -14.37
N PRO A 44 17.65 6.87 -15.65
CA PRO A 44 16.65 6.43 -16.61
C PRO A 44 15.94 5.18 -16.13
N THR A 45 14.62 5.23 -16.13
CA THR A 45 13.76 4.10 -15.80
C THR A 45 13.43 3.28 -17.03
N ARG A 46 13.19 2.01 -16.84
CA ARG A 46 12.70 1.11 -17.89
C ARG A 46 11.44 0.41 -17.40
N GLN A 47 10.34 0.65 -18.10
CA GLN A 47 9.10 -0.11 -17.87
C GLN A 47 9.30 -1.57 -18.26
N THR A 48 8.81 -2.47 -17.43
CA THR A 48 8.89 -3.91 -17.63
C THR A 48 7.68 -4.58 -16.98
N ASP A 49 7.24 -5.67 -17.57
CA ASP A 49 6.19 -6.54 -17.02
C ASP A 49 6.79 -7.69 -16.19
N GLU A 50 8.12 -7.69 -16.01
CA GLU A 50 8.80 -8.70 -15.21
C GLU A 50 8.79 -8.29 -13.73
N ASP A 51 8.52 -9.26 -12.86
CA ASP A 51 8.52 -9.10 -11.38
C ASP A 51 9.84 -9.58 -10.76
N THR A 52 10.96 -9.45 -11.48
CA THR A 52 12.28 -9.77 -10.96
C THR A 52 12.87 -8.59 -10.15
N PRO A 53 13.73 -8.85 -9.14
CA PRO A 53 14.38 -7.77 -8.38
C PRO A 53 15.15 -6.78 -9.27
N GLU A 54 15.80 -7.27 -10.32
CA GLU A 54 16.52 -6.45 -11.29
C GLU A 54 15.56 -5.56 -12.10
N ALA A 55 14.44 -6.11 -12.51
CA ALA A 55 13.40 -5.38 -13.24
C ALA A 55 12.79 -4.27 -12.37
N MET A 56 12.51 -4.56 -11.10
CA MET A 56 12.00 -3.58 -10.13
C MET A 56 13.00 -2.44 -9.93
N LEU A 57 14.29 -2.72 -9.79
CA LEU A 57 15.34 -1.71 -9.69
C LEU A 57 15.45 -0.83 -10.94
N LEU A 58 15.32 -1.43 -12.14
CA LEU A 58 15.34 -0.68 -13.39
C LEU A 58 14.10 0.22 -13.54
N ALA A 59 12.95 -0.22 -13.05
CA ALA A 59 11.72 0.55 -13.13
C ALA A 59 11.64 1.67 -12.09
N SER A 60 12.31 1.50 -10.93
CA SER A 60 12.22 2.42 -9.79
C SER A 60 13.26 3.54 -9.80
N GLY A 61 14.21 3.54 -10.74
CA GLY A 61 15.21 4.59 -10.85
C GLY A 61 16.02 4.82 -9.58
N ALA A 62 16.20 6.07 -9.17
CA ALA A 62 16.92 6.44 -7.95
C ALA A 62 16.14 6.06 -6.68
N ALA A 63 14.80 6.09 -6.71
CA ALA A 63 13.98 5.70 -5.55
C ALA A 63 14.29 4.26 -5.10
N GLY A 64 14.26 3.29 -6.01
CA GLY A 64 14.56 1.90 -5.67
C GLY A 64 16.00 1.69 -5.18
N ARG A 65 16.96 2.48 -5.67
CA ARG A 65 18.37 2.38 -5.26
C ARG A 65 18.66 3.02 -3.90
N ALA A 66 17.79 3.89 -3.42
CA ALA A 66 17.89 4.49 -2.10
C ALA A 66 17.38 3.58 -0.98
N LEU A 67 16.60 2.55 -1.33
CA LEU A 67 16.01 1.63 -0.35
C LEU A 67 17.06 0.73 0.31
N GLU A 68 16.84 0.43 1.59
CA GLU A 68 17.62 -0.48 2.41
C GLU A 68 16.74 -1.62 2.93
N CYS A 69 16.12 -2.36 2.01
CA CYS A 69 15.20 -3.47 2.32
C CYS A 69 15.92 -4.70 2.85
N ASP A 70 15.21 -5.51 3.65
CA ASP A 70 15.64 -6.86 4.01
C ASP A 70 15.13 -7.90 2.99
N GLY A 71 14.06 -7.60 2.27
CA GLY A 71 13.42 -8.41 1.26
C GLY A 71 13.35 -7.72 -0.09
N GLU A 72 12.28 -8.01 -0.80
CA GLU A 72 12.01 -7.46 -2.12
C GLU A 72 11.63 -5.98 -2.06
N ILE A 73 11.81 -5.30 -3.20
CA ILE A 73 11.34 -3.92 -3.39
C ILE A 73 10.10 -3.94 -4.27
N PHE A 74 9.20 -3.01 -3.96
CA PHE A 74 8.01 -2.74 -4.73
C PHE A 74 8.15 -1.37 -5.38
N ARG A 75 7.84 -1.29 -6.66
CA ARG A 75 7.72 0.00 -7.33
C ARG A 75 6.29 0.49 -7.20
N GLY A 76 6.12 1.77 -6.95
CA GLY A 76 4.83 2.43 -7.07
C GLY A 76 4.49 2.83 -8.51
N GLY A 77 3.43 3.62 -8.68
CA GLY A 77 3.03 4.19 -9.95
C GLY A 77 4.13 5.02 -10.60
N GLY A 78 4.17 5.00 -11.94
CA GLY A 78 5.11 5.81 -12.71
C GLY A 78 4.61 7.25 -12.91
N PRO A 79 5.35 8.05 -13.69
CA PRO A 79 5.02 9.46 -13.95
C PRO A 79 3.70 9.65 -14.71
N ASP A 80 3.11 8.60 -15.28
CA ASP A 80 1.89 8.70 -16.09
C ASP A 80 0.62 9.02 -15.27
N GLY A 81 0.73 9.04 -13.93
CA GLY A 81 -0.40 9.29 -13.05
C GLY A 81 -0.86 10.75 -12.97
N TRP A 82 -0.06 11.76 -13.36
CA TRP A 82 -0.42 13.17 -13.26
C TRP A 82 -0.34 13.90 -14.60
N GLY A 83 -1.18 14.91 -14.76
CA GLY A 83 -1.35 15.63 -15.99
C GLY A 83 -0.59 16.96 -16.06
N ARG A 84 -0.64 17.61 -17.24
CA ARG A 84 0.06 18.86 -17.52
C ARG A 84 -0.25 20.01 -16.55
N GLY A 85 -1.40 20.01 -15.89
CA GLY A 85 -1.85 21.10 -15.01
C GLY A 85 -1.67 20.84 -13.52
N ASP A 86 -1.16 19.65 -13.14
CA ASP A 86 -1.14 19.18 -11.76
C ASP A 86 0.18 19.49 -11.05
N GLY A 87 1.24 19.84 -11.81
CA GLY A 87 2.57 20.08 -11.26
C GLY A 87 2.61 21.25 -10.27
N GLY A 88 3.32 21.05 -9.16
CA GLY A 88 3.49 22.03 -8.10
C GLY A 88 4.57 23.07 -8.39
N ASP A 89 4.56 24.17 -7.65
CA ASP A 89 5.58 25.23 -7.71
C ASP A 89 6.86 24.85 -6.94
N THR A 90 6.75 23.92 -5.98
CA THR A 90 7.85 23.48 -5.11
C THR A 90 7.98 21.96 -5.05
N PRO A 91 9.16 21.41 -4.67
CA PRO A 91 9.33 19.98 -4.49
C PRO A 91 8.34 19.35 -3.49
N GLU A 92 7.99 20.09 -2.41
CA GLU A 92 7.04 19.64 -1.41
C GLU A 92 5.62 19.49 -1.98
N GLN A 93 5.23 20.38 -2.90
CA GLN A 93 3.96 20.24 -3.62
C GLN A 93 3.99 19.03 -4.55
N GLY A 94 5.13 18.74 -5.18
CA GLY A 94 5.35 17.51 -5.95
C GLY A 94 5.24 16.24 -5.09
N LEU A 95 5.75 16.27 -3.85
CA LEU A 95 5.58 15.16 -2.90
C LEU A 95 4.13 15.04 -2.43
N ARG A 96 3.42 16.16 -2.22
CA ARG A 96 1.99 16.15 -1.90
C ARG A 96 1.17 15.49 -3.01
N LEU A 97 1.49 15.81 -4.26
CA LEU A 97 0.86 15.17 -5.42
C LEU A 97 1.08 13.65 -5.42
N TYR A 98 2.26 13.16 -5.01
CA TYR A 98 2.50 11.73 -4.82
C TYR A 98 1.50 11.10 -3.84
N PHE A 99 1.28 11.72 -2.67
CA PHE A 99 0.30 11.20 -1.71
C PHE A 99 -1.12 11.19 -2.28
N ASP A 100 -1.54 12.29 -2.91
CA ASP A 100 -2.90 12.41 -3.45
C ASP A 100 -3.20 11.33 -4.51
N MET A 101 -2.18 10.88 -5.21
CA MET A 101 -2.33 9.93 -6.32
C MET A 101 -2.11 8.47 -5.92
N PHE A 102 -1.12 8.19 -5.09
CA PHE A 102 -0.66 6.83 -4.86
C PHE A 102 -0.88 6.37 -3.42
N GLU A 103 -0.91 7.31 -2.45
CA GLU A 103 -1.02 7.00 -1.03
C GLU A 103 -2.02 7.93 -0.33
N PRO A 104 -3.29 7.99 -0.79
CA PRO A 104 -4.24 8.97 -0.28
C PRO A 104 -4.53 8.81 1.23
N THR A 105 -4.35 7.61 1.76
CA THR A 105 -4.51 7.30 3.18
C THR A 105 -3.18 7.11 3.92
N GLY A 106 -2.06 7.25 3.22
CA GLY A 106 -0.72 7.12 3.78
C GLY A 106 -0.36 8.28 4.70
N PRO A 107 0.56 8.06 5.66
CA PRO A 107 1.00 9.12 6.57
C PRO A 107 1.77 10.20 5.81
N ARG A 108 1.36 11.45 5.97
CA ARG A 108 2.02 12.63 5.37
C ARG A 108 3.13 13.20 6.26
N THR A 109 3.64 12.41 7.19
CA THR A 109 4.68 12.77 8.16
C THR A 109 5.78 11.73 8.22
N GLY A 110 6.97 12.12 8.69
CA GLY A 110 8.12 11.22 8.82
C GLY A 110 8.95 11.07 7.53
N PHE A 111 8.55 11.76 6.46
CA PHE A 111 9.40 11.90 5.28
C PHE A 111 10.47 12.96 5.52
N ARG A 112 11.65 12.74 5.00
CA ARG A 112 12.77 13.70 5.05
C ARG A 112 13.37 13.90 3.66
N VAL A 113 14.03 15.05 3.48
CA VAL A 113 14.88 15.26 2.30
C VAL A 113 16.12 14.37 2.43
N GLU A 114 16.23 13.39 1.55
CA GLU A 114 17.39 12.51 1.46
C GLU A 114 18.53 13.16 0.67
N ARG A 115 18.17 13.67 -0.51
CA ARG A 115 19.09 14.30 -1.44
C ARG A 115 18.35 15.31 -2.31
N GLU A 116 19.03 16.43 -2.61
CA GLU A 116 18.53 17.50 -3.46
C GLU A 116 19.52 17.78 -4.60
N GLU A 117 18.99 17.91 -5.81
CA GLU A 117 19.66 18.39 -7.02
C GLU A 117 18.85 19.55 -7.61
N ALA A 118 19.33 20.19 -8.67
CA ALA A 118 18.72 21.41 -9.21
C ALA A 118 17.27 21.23 -9.70
N ASP A 119 16.95 20.05 -10.20
CA ASP A 119 15.67 19.69 -10.81
C ASP A 119 15.03 18.42 -10.23
N ARG A 120 15.61 17.86 -9.18
CA ARG A 120 15.11 16.65 -8.49
C ARG A 120 15.35 16.70 -6.99
N VAL A 121 14.38 16.16 -6.24
CA VAL A 121 14.52 15.93 -4.81
C VAL A 121 14.10 14.50 -4.51
N LEU A 122 14.95 13.78 -3.78
CA LEU A 122 14.65 12.48 -3.22
C LEU A 122 14.15 12.65 -1.78
N TYR A 123 12.95 12.19 -1.53
CA TYR A 123 12.38 12.08 -0.20
C TYR A 123 12.39 10.63 0.25
N SER A 124 12.64 10.39 1.53
CA SER A 124 12.66 9.05 2.12
C SER A 124 11.95 8.99 3.46
N TYR A 125 11.37 7.83 3.73
CA TYR A 125 10.80 7.45 5.01
C TYR A 125 11.62 6.31 5.62
N ASP A 126 12.08 6.51 6.86
CA ASP A 126 12.99 5.59 7.52
C ASP A 126 12.29 4.77 8.61
N VAL A 127 12.64 3.50 8.69
CA VAL A 127 12.26 2.61 9.78
C VAL A 127 13.54 2.05 10.41
N GLY A 128 13.75 2.33 11.69
CA GLY A 128 14.95 1.91 12.40
C GLY A 128 16.26 2.49 11.83
N GLY A 129 16.19 3.68 11.21
CA GLY A 129 17.34 4.36 10.59
C GLY A 129 17.72 3.85 9.21
N ARG A 130 16.88 3.03 8.58
CA ARG A 130 17.03 2.50 7.21
C ARG A 130 15.90 3.02 6.33
N THR A 131 16.23 3.46 5.13
CA THR A 131 15.24 3.94 4.17
C THR A 131 14.35 2.80 3.67
N LYS A 132 13.05 2.91 3.92
CA LYS A 132 12.07 1.89 3.58
C LYS A 132 11.04 2.34 2.53
N VAL A 133 10.84 3.64 2.36
CA VAL A 133 10.07 4.23 1.26
C VAL A 133 10.89 5.37 0.67
N ALA A 134 10.88 5.52 -0.64
CA ALA A 134 11.59 6.57 -1.34
C ALA A 134 10.76 7.11 -2.50
N VAL A 135 10.75 8.44 -2.64
CA VAL A 135 10.03 9.16 -3.69
C VAL A 135 10.96 10.18 -4.32
N VAL A 136 11.15 10.10 -5.61
CA VAL A 136 11.81 11.15 -6.40
C VAL A 136 10.75 12.04 -6.99
N VAL A 137 10.80 13.32 -6.67
CA VAL A 137 10.05 14.36 -7.39
C VAL A 137 10.99 15.09 -8.32
N ALA A 138 10.53 15.35 -9.55
CA ALA A 138 11.31 16.04 -10.56
C ALA A 138 10.54 17.22 -11.13
N LYS A 139 11.32 18.23 -11.58
CA LYS A 139 10.80 19.44 -12.17
C LYS A 139 10.73 19.32 -13.69
N ASP A 140 9.67 19.87 -14.27
CA ASP A 140 9.52 20.04 -15.72
C ASP A 140 9.75 18.74 -16.51
N GLN A 141 9.09 17.66 -16.10
CA GLN A 141 9.12 16.38 -16.82
C GLN A 141 8.46 16.52 -18.20
N GLU A 142 8.71 15.58 -19.10
CA GLU A 142 8.18 15.63 -20.47
C GLU A 142 6.67 15.88 -20.48
N ASP A 143 6.26 16.98 -21.16
CA ASP A 143 4.86 17.46 -21.23
C ASP A 143 4.18 17.82 -19.89
N ARG A 144 4.90 17.86 -18.76
CA ARG A 144 4.38 18.13 -17.42
C ARG A 144 5.24 19.20 -16.72
N PRO A 145 4.88 20.47 -16.84
CA PRO A 145 5.60 21.56 -16.19
C PRO A 145 5.35 21.56 -14.69
N GLY A 146 6.33 22.05 -13.93
CA GLY A 146 6.30 22.10 -12.46
C GLY A 146 6.87 20.85 -11.80
N TRP A 147 6.75 20.76 -10.48
CA TRP A 147 7.25 19.65 -9.68
C TRP A 147 6.19 18.55 -9.55
N GLY A 148 6.58 17.29 -9.78
CA GLY A 148 5.71 16.14 -9.59
C GLY A 148 6.47 14.84 -9.41
N PRO A 149 5.81 13.76 -8.98
CA PRO A 149 6.46 12.46 -8.79
C PRO A 149 7.02 11.93 -10.10
N GLU A 150 8.28 11.49 -10.06
CA GLU A 150 8.97 10.85 -11.19
C GLU A 150 9.07 9.35 -10.97
N THR A 151 9.56 8.93 -9.80
CA THR A 151 9.66 7.53 -9.41
C THR A 151 9.40 7.38 -7.92
N ASN A 152 8.84 6.26 -7.53
CA ASN A 152 8.71 5.87 -6.14
C ASN A 152 8.92 4.37 -5.98
N ALA A 153 9.34 3.98 -4.79
CA ALA A 153 9.54 2.59 -4.42
C ALA A 153 9.45 2.41 -2.91
N SER A 154 9.06 1.23 -2.49
CA SER A 154 9.04 0.84 -1.08
C SER A 154 9.65 -0.54 -0.86
N CYS A 155 10.06 -0.83 0.35
CA CYS A 155 10.29 -2.18 0.80
C CYS A 155 8.96 -2.92 0.97
N ASP A 156 9.05 -4.25 1.17
CA ASP A 156 7.87 -5.06 1.48
C ASP A 156 7.07 -4.44 2.64
N PRO A 157 5.73 -4.34 2.54
CA PRO A 157 4.87 -3.83 3.61
C PRO A 157 5.14 -4.48 4.98
N ALA A 158 5.62 -5.72 5.01
CA ALA A 158 6.05 -6.36 6.27
C ALA A 158 7.23 -5.65 6.95
N GLU A 159 7.98 -4.83 6.26
CA GLU A 159 9.08 -4.03 6.80
C GLU A 159 8.65 -2.63 7.28
N LEU A 160 7.41 -2.24 7.01
CA LEU A 160 6.85 -0.93 7.35
C LEU A 160 6.00 -1.01 8.63
N PRO A 161 5.92 0.05 9.44
CA PRO A 161 5.05 0.07 10.60
C PRO A 161 3.56 0.07 10.19
N ALA A 162 2.69 -0.38 11.09
CA ALA A 162 1.24 -0.41 10.85
C ALA A 162 0.63 0.97 10.51
N SER A 163 1.25 2.05 11.00
CA SER A 163 0.84 3.42 10.64
C SER A 163 1.06 3.78 9.16
N VAL A 164 1.91 3.04 8.45
CA VAL A 164 2.16 3.21 7.02
C VAL A 164 1.35 2.22 6.20
N THR A 165 1.24 0.98 6.67
CA THR A 165 0.54 -0.08 5.92
C THR A 165 -0.98 -0.03 6.06
N GLY A 166 -1.50 0.82 6.95
CA GLY A 166 -2.94 1.01 7.10
C GLY A 166 -3.69 -0.30 7.36
N ASP A 167 -4.65 -0.59 6.49
CA ASP A 167 -5.51 -1.78 6.59
C ASP A 167 -4.91 -3.03 5.91
N GLU A 168 -3.66 -2.98 5.45
CA GLU A 168 -3.01 -4.16 4.88
C GLU A 168 -2.88 -5.29 5.90
N GLU A 169 -3.24 -6.49 5.48
CA GLU A 169 -3.23 -7.67 6.33
C GLU A 169 -1.86 -8.34 6.35
N ILE A 170 -1.02 -7.90 7.26
CA ILE A 170 0.33 -8.44 7.42
C ILE A 170 0.32 -9.61 8.42
N TRP A 171 0.58 -10.80 7.92
CA TRP A 171 0.70 -12.00 8.72
C TRP A 171 1.99 -12.00 9.54
N THR A 172 1.99 -12.75 10.62
CA THR A 172 3.18 -12.98 11.47
C THR A 172 3.49 -14.46 11.58
N ASP A 173 4.76 -14.79 11.80
CA ASP A 173 5.19 -16.13 12.14
C ASP A 173 4.92 -16.46 13.63
N ARG A 174 5.29 -17.67 14.07
CA ARG A 174 5.15 -18.13 15.47
C ARG A 174 5.94 -17.31 16.49
N ASN A 175 6.91 -16.53 16.03
CA ASN A 175 7.73 -15.63 16.86
C ASN A 175 7.23 -14.18 16.83
N ALA A 176 6.04 -13.95 16.25
CA ALA A 176 5.45 -12.64 16.01
C ALA A 176 6.29 -11.74 15.06
N LYS A 177 7.18 -12.32 14.25
CA LYS A 177 7.87 -11.60 13.20
C LYS A 177 6.91 -11.47 12.00
N ARG A 178 6.80 -10.28 11.41
CA ARG A 178 6.02 -10.03 10.20
C ARG A 178 6.57 -10.86 9.04
N VAL A 179 5.68 -11.48 8.29
CA VAL A 179 5.99 -12.34 7.15
C VAL A 179 5.96 -11.49 5.88
N PRO A 180 6.98 -11.59 5.00
CA PRO A 180 6.96 -10.89 3.73
C PRO A 180 5.65 -11.15 2.96
N THR A 181 5.08 -10.10 2.37
CA THR A 181 3.82 -10.22 1.61
C THR A 181 3.97 -11.09 0.38
N THR A 182 5.16 -11.19 -0.18
CA THR A 182 5.52 -12.15 -1.24
C THR A 182 5.51 -13.62 -0.79
N THR A 183 5.57 -13.87 0.52
CA THR A 183 5.45 -15.22 1.09
C THR A 183 4.00 -15.54 1.44
N LEU A 184 3.30 -14.57 2.04
CA LEU A 184 1.93 -14.72 2.49
C LEU A 184 1.28 -13.34 2.66
N SER A 185 0.20 -13.12 1.95
CA SER A 185 -0.65 -11.94 2.08
C SER A 185 -2.12 -12.35 2.09
N SER A 186 -2.99 -11.48 2.58
CA SER A 186 -4.43 -11.64 2.43
C SER A 186 -5.10 -10.29 2.30
N TYR A 187 -6.30 -10.29 1.71
CA TYR A 187 -7.09 -9.08 1.50
C TYR A 187 -8.56 -9.39 1.29
N ALA A 188 -9.43 -8.45 1.62
CA ALA A 188 -10.83 -8.50 1.27
C ALA A 188 -11.03 -8.28 -0.24
N GLY A 189 -12.01 -8.92 -0.82
CA GLY A 189 -12.33 -8.76 -2.24
C GLY A 189 -12.78 -7.34 -2.58
N ALA A 190 -12.54 -6.93 -3.81
CA ALA A 190 -12.76 -5.58 -4.29
C ALA A 190 -14.24 -5.15 -4.24
N GLU A 191 -14.48 -3.93 -3.75
CA GLU A 191 -15.83 -3.39 -3.57
C GLU A 191 -16.57 -3.21 -4.90
N HIS A 192 -15.88 -2.70 -5.91
CA HIS A 192 -16.48 -2.45 -7.23
C HIS A 192 -16.95 -3.72 -7.96
N CYS A 193 -16.45 -4.90 -7.55
CA CYS A 193 -16.95 -6.20 -8.01
C CYS A 193 -18.01 -6.81 -7.09
N GLY A 194 -18.35 -6.16 -5.99
CA GLY A 194 -19.29 -6.71 -5.00
C GLY A 194 -18.69 -7.84 -4.16
N TRP A 195 -17.36 -7.94 -4.10
CA TRP A 195 -16.64 -9.05 -3.45
C TRP A 195 -16.21 -8.78 -2.01
N GLN A 196 -16.69 -7.73 -1.36
CA GLN A 196 -16.27 -7.32 0.00
C GLN A 196 -16.47 -8.42 1.07
N LYS A 197 -17.29 -9.44 0.79
CA LYS A 197 -17.49 -10.58 1.67
C LYS A 197 -16.57 -11.77 1.36
N ALA A 198 -15.98 -11.77 0.19
CA ALA A 198 -14.92 -12.72 -0.15
C ALA A 198 -13.60 -12.26 0.45
N HIS A 199 -12.72 -13.22 0.74
CA HIS A 199 -11.37 -12.95 1.24
C HIS A 199 -10.38 -13.83 0.50
N PHE A 200 -9.28 -13.26 0.11
CA PHE A 200 -8.25 -13.94 -0.66
C PHE A 200 -6.98 -14.08 0.18
N LEU A 201 -6.38 -15.25 0.14
CA LEU A 201 -5.13 -15.57 0.78
C LEU A 201 -4.13 -16.02 -0.28
N GLU A 202 -3.07 -15.26 -0.46
CA GLU A 202 -2.02 -15.52 -1.44
C GLU A 202 -0.80 -16.14 -0.74
N MET A 203 -0.26 -17.20 -1.31
CA MET A 203 0.94 -17.87 -0.77
C MET A 203 1.96 -18.15 -1.87
N GLY A 204 3.21 -17.82 -1.59
CA GLY A 204 4.32 -18.01 -2.52
C GLY A 204 4.30 -17.05 -3.69
N GLY A 205 5.18 -17.26 -4.64
CA GLY A 205 5.32 -16.43 -5.84
C GLY A 205 5.70 -17.28 -7.07
N GLY A 206 5.59 -16.69 -8.26
CA GLY A 206 5.93 -17.37 -9.52
C GLY A 206 5.12 -18.65 -9.73
N GLU A 207 5.78 -19.74 -10.09
CA GLU A 207 5.14 -21.05 -10.34
C GLU A 207 4.54 -21.70 -9.07
N ASP A 208 5.01 -21.30 -7.89
CA ASP A 208 4.52 -21.82 -6.61
C ASP A 208 3.38 -20.97 -6.02
N HIS A 209 2.92 -19.93 -6.72
CA HIS A 209 1.83 -19.08 -6.28
C HIS A 209 0.53 -19.87 -6.12
N ARG A 210 -0.16 -19.63 -5.00
CA ARG A 210 -1.43 -20.26 -4.65
C ARG A 210 -2.37 -19.21 -4.05
N GLN A 211 -3.57 -19.17 -4.58
CA GLN A 211 -4.63 -18.30 -4.06
C GLN A 211 -5.73 -19.17 -3.43
N TYR A 212 -5.99 -18.97 -2.15
CA TYR A 212 -7.11 -19.60 -1.45
C TYR A 212 -8.22 -18.58 -1.22
N VAL A 213 -9.46 -19.06 -1.25
CA VAL A 213 -10.61 -18.16 -1.22
C VAL A 213 -11.58 -18.53 -0.11
N ARG A 214 -11.88 -17.54 0.73
CA ARG A 214 -13.02 -17.52 1.64
C ARG A 214 -14.20 -16.89 0.92
N ASP A 215 -15.22 -17.65 0.63
CA ASP A 215 -16.43 -17.14 -0.07
C ASP A 215 -17.72 -17.56 0.60
N PRO A 216 -18.08 -16.96 1.76
CA PRO A 216 -19.30 -17.30 2.48
C PRO A 216 -20.57 -16.89 1.73
N GLY A 217 -20.45 -16.05 0.72
CA GLY A 217 -21.58 -15.57 -0.09
C GLY A 217 -21.82 -16.34 -1.36
N GLY A 218 -20.92 -17.26 -1.77
CA GLY A 218 -20.99 -17.94 -3.07
C GLY A 218 -20.92 -16.93 -4.22
N LEU A 219 -20.03 -15.95 -4.11
CA LEU A 219 -19.87 -14.86 -5.08
C LEU A 219 -19.10 -15.31 -6.32
N LEU A 220 -18.18 -16.28 -6.11
CA LEU A 220 -17.36 -16.84 -7.18
C LEU A 220 -18.03 -18.09 -7.76
N PRO A 221 -17.92 -18.31 -9.09
CA PRO A 221 -18.39 -19.54 -9.71
C PRO A 221 -17.67 -20.78 -9.13
N ASP A 222 -18.43 -21.85 -8.83
CA ASP A 222 -17.89 -23.10 -8.27
C ASP A 222 -16.80 -23.72 -9.17
N GLU A 223 -16.89 -23.52 -10.48
CA GLU A 223 -15.90 -24.01 -11.44
C GLU A 223 -14.52 -23.35 -11.30
N GLN A 224 -14.41 -22.19 -10.66
CA GLN A 224 -13.13 -21.51 -10.42
C GLN A 224 -12.38 -22.06 -9.19
N LEU A 225 -13.08 -22.77 -8.33
CA LEU A 225 -12.53 -23.29 -7.09
C LEU A 225 -12.33 -24.82 -7.16
N THR A 226 -11.38 -25.34 -6.39
CA THR A 226 -11.14 -26.79 -6.27
C THR A 226 -12.22 -27.52 -5.48
N ALA A 227 -12.89 -26.81 -4.58
CA ALA A 227 -14.03 -27.26 -3.75
C ALA A 227 -14.87 -26.06 -3.34
N PRO A 228 -16.11 -26.22 -2.86
CA PRO A 228 -16.84 -25.15 -2.21
C PRO A 228 -16.14 -24.68 -0.92
N TYR A 229 -16.29 -23.37 -0.57
CA TYR A 229 -15.98 -22.90 0.75
C TYR A 229 -16.86 -23.57 1.81
N ASP A 230 -16.28 -23.90 2.97
CA ASP A 230 -17.02 -24.40 4.12
C ASP A 230 -16.59 -23.67 5.40
N GLY A 231 -17.52 -22.96 6.02
CA GLY A 231 -17.29 -22.11 7.19
C GLY A 231 -17.29 -22.84 8.55
N ASP A 232 -17.59 -24.15 8.58
CA ASP A 232 -17.64 -24.92 9.83
C ASP A 232 -17.18 -26.37 9.61
N VAL A 233 -15.86 -26.56 9.54
CA VAL A 233 -15.27 -27.88 9.33
C VAL A 233 -14.52 -28.38 10.56
N ARG A 234 -14.35 -29.68 10.62
CA ARG A 234 -13.39 -30.27 11.55
C ARG A 234 -12.01 -30.19 10.93
N MET A 235 -11.01 -29.68 11.72
CA MET A 235 -9.62 -29.70 11.29
C MET A 235 -9.19 -31.10 10.88
N PRO A 236 -8.69 -31.33 9.63
CA PRO A 236 -8.18 -32.62 9.19
C PRO A 236 -7.03 -33.10 10.08
N ALA A 237 -6.94 -34.42 10.27
CA ALA A 237 -5.89 -35.00 11.13
C ALA A 237 -4.48 -34.85 10.58
N ASP A 238 -4.35 -34.70 9.27
CA ASP A 238 -3.10 -34.49 8.53
C ASP A 238 -2.78 -32.99 8.30
N ALA A 239 -3.70 -32.08 8.65
CA ALA A 239 -3.43 -30.65 8.58
C ALA A 239 -2.34 -30.26 9.60
N ARG A 240 -1.38 -29.46 9.15
CA ARG A 240 -0.24 -28.99 9.93
C ARG A 240 -0.31 -27.48 10.13
N ASP A 241 -0.05 -27.05 11.39
CA ASP A 241 0.08 -25.64 11.73
C ASP A 241 1.30 -25.06 11.00
N THR A 242 1.07 -24.12 10.09
CA THR A 242 2.14 -23.39 9.38
C THR A 242 2.95 -22.50 10.31
N GLY A 243 2.34 -22.09 11.43
CA GLY A 243 2.85 -21.08 12.35
C GLY A 243 2.46 -19.65 11.97
N TYR A 244 1.79 -19.44 10.84
CA TYR A 244 1.34 -18.12 10.40
C TYR A 244 0.05 -17.68 11.09
N ARG A 245 0.01 -16.40 11.44
CA ARG A 245 -1.08 -15.78 12.21
C ARG A 245 -1.40 -14.38 11.70
N TYR A 246 -2.69 -14.07 11.61
CA TYR A 246 -3.18 -12.70 11.42
C TYR A 246 -4.27 -12.42 12.47
N GLY A 247 -4.01 -11.53 13.40
CA GLY A 247 -4.88 -11.36 14.57
C GLY A 247 -5.15 -12.68 15.28
N ASP A 248 -6.42 -13.06 15.38
CA ASP A 248 -6.86 -14.34 15.96
C ASP A 248 -6.86 -15.50 14.95
N TRP A 249 -6.62 -15.24 13.68
CA TRP A 249 -6.56 -16.27 12.65
C TRP A 249 -5.26 -17.05 12.72
N ARG A 250 -5.33 -18.35 12.41
CA ARG A 250 -4.19 -19.25 12.34
C ARG A 250 -4.31 -20.14 11.12
N LEU A 251 -3.24 -20.21 10.35
CA LEU A 251 -3.22 -20.93 9.08
C LEU A 251 -2.70 -22.36 9.24
N TRP A 252 -3.42 -23.31 8.67
CA TRP A 252 -3.09 -24.73 8.60
C TRP A 252 -3.17 -25.19 7.16
N LEU A 253 -2.30 -26.12 6.77
CA LEU A 253 -2.30 -26.71 5.43
C LEU A 253 -2.18 -28.24 5.53
N THR A 254 -2.85 -28.93 4.60
CA THR A 254 -2.62 -30.34 4.31
C THR A 254 -1.43 -30.49 3.38
N GLU A 255 -0.91 -31.71 3.21
CA GLU A 255 0.26 -31.97 2.36
C GLU A 255 -0.01 -31.64 0.89
N ASP A 256 -1.23 -31.90 0.40
CA ASP A 256 -1.65 -31.65 -0.98
C ASP A 256 -1.89 -30.14 -1.28
N ARG A 257 -2.02 -29.30 -0.23
CA ARG A 257 -2.23 -27.85 -0.33
C ARG A 257 -3.40 -27.44 -1.24
N THR A 258 -4.43 -28.27 -1.36
CA THR A 258 -5.63 -27.94 -2.13
C THR A 258 -6.63 -27.08 -1.35
N THR A 259 -6.45 -26.99 -0.03
CA THR A 259 -7.29 -26.24 0.88
C THR A 259 -6.45 -25.62 1.99
N ALA A 260 -6.65 -24.33 2.24
CA ALA A 260 -6.17 -23.68 3.44
C ALA A 260 -7.21 -23.79 4.55
N TYR A 261 -6.81 -24.26 5.72
CA TYR A 261 -7.68 -24.30 6.89
C TYR A 261 -7.33 -23.14 7.80
N VAL A 262 -8.28 -22.24 7.99
CA VAL A 262 -8.10 -21.06 8.83
C VAL A 262 -8.91 -21.25 10.11
N ARG A 263 -8.19 -21.34 11.23
CA ARG A 263 -8.84 -21.32 12.54
C ARG A 263 -9.12 -19.86 12.91
N THR A 264 -10.38 -19.56 13.15
CA THR A 264 -10.90 -18.28 13.61
C THR A 264 -11.43 -18.40 15.05
N PRO A 265 -11.84 -17.33 15.72
CA PRO A 265 -12.55 -17.41 17.01
C PRO A 265 -13.84 -18.24 16.95
N ASP A 266 -14.52 -18.27 15.80
CA ASP A 266 -15.82 -18.92 15.62
C ASP A 266 -15.71 -20.40 15.22
N GLY A 267 -14.53 -20.86 14.78
CA GLY A 267 -14.36 -22.27 14.37
C GLY A 267 -13.18 -22.47 13.42
N VAL A 268 -13.33 -23.47 12.57
CA VAL A 268 -12.37 -23.76 11.49
C VAL A 268 -13.06 -23.63 10.16
N GLU A 269 -12.52 -22.82 9.30
CA GLU A 269 -13.00 -22.64 7.93
C GLU A 269 -12.08 -23.37 6.94
N ALA A 270 -12.66 -23.92 5.88
CA ALA A 270 -11.93 -24.50 4.75
C ALA A 270 -12.01 -23.54 3.55
N TRP A 271 -10.88 -22.99 3.20
CA TRP A 271 -10.73 -22.07 2.06
C TRP A 271 -10.16 -22.85 0.87
N PRO A 272 -10.94 -23.12 -0.16
CA PRO A 272 -10.48 -23.86 -1.33
C PRO A 272 -9.43 -23.08 -2.13
N LEU A 273 -8.56 -23.82 -2.80
CA LEU A 273 -7.63 -23.27 -3.77
C LEU A 273 -8.40 -22.81 -5.02
N ALA A 274 -8.10 -21.62 -5.53
CA ALA A 274 -8.49 -21.21 -6.86
C ALA A 274 -7.73 -22.01 -7.93
N LYS A 275 -8.41 -22.46 -8.98
CA LYS A 275 -7.78 -23.22 -10.07
C LYS A 275 -6.87 -22.34 -10.94
N GLU A 276 -7.24 -21.10 -11.06
CA GLU A 276 -6.48 -20.02 -11.68
C GLU A 276 -6.62 -18.78 -10.79
N PRO A 277 -5.64 -17.87 -10.75
CA PRO A 277 -5.77 -16.65 -9.96
C PRO A 277 -7.03 -15.87 -10.34
N VAL A 278 -7.86 -15.60 -9.35
CA VAL A 278 -9.10 -14.83 -9.50
C VAL A 278 -8.77 -13.37 -9.23
N ALA A 279 -8.98 -12.53 -10.22
CA ALA A 279 -8.83 -11.09 -10.12
C ALA A 279 -10.10 -10.38 -10.58
N CYS A 280 -10.40 -9.28 -9.92
CA CYS A 280 -11.46 -8.35 -10.33
C CYS A 280 -10.84 -7.30 -11.26
N MET A 281 -11.33 -7.20 -12.48
CA MET A 281 -10.87 -6.25 -13.51
C MET A 281 -11.87 -5.10 -13.66
#